data_c9a62f6babaa351064261cdb9d43df80
#
_entry.id   c9a62f6babaa351064261cdb9d43df80
#
_cell.length_a   1.000
_cell.length_b   1.000
_cell.length_c   1.000
_cell.angle_alpha   90.00
_cell.angle_beta   90.00
_cell.angle_gamma   90.00
#
_symmetry.space_group_name_H-M   'P 1'
#
loop_
_entity.id
_entity.type
_entity.pdbx_description
1 polymer ?
#
loop_
_entity_poly.entity_id
_entity_poly.type
_entity_poly.pdbx_seq_one_letter_code
_entity_poly.pdbx_strand_id
1 'polypeptide(L)'
;MYKRQLQLHLIEASPTLQALQAKTLSAFNPTWHTQLDTVPQGPLFLVANEFFDALPIRQFIRDGQQWRERCVTVTEGDLTYALTEAAPHATLADRLADTKQGDLVETCAPAQAIAQEIGGRITQHGGVALIVDYGNRRSLGDTLQSLRSHHRVPPLLHPGLADLTAHVDFEALAKASPSAHTRPTDQGVFLERLGITPRANQLVKSLQGSALTSHIAAHRRLTHPSEMGTLFKAMGLFPASAPPPPGLD
;
A
#
# COMPACT_ATOMS: atom_id res chain seq x y z
N MET A 1 17.08 31.29 -13.66
CA MET A 1 16.33 30.33 -12.84
C MET A 1 16.10 29.09 -13.68
N TYR A 2 16.93 28.04 -13.51
CA TYR A 2 16.75 26.80 -14.25
C TYR A 2 15.47 26.14 -13.75
N LYS A 3 14.44 26.09 -14.57
CA LYS A 3 13.31 25.18 -14.33
C LYS A 3 13.84 23.74 -14.51
N ARG A 4 14.24 23.08 -13.45
CA ARG A 4 14.44 21.63 -13.48
C ARG A 4 13.08 21.06 -13.83
N GLN A 5 12.98 20.50 -15.04
CA GLN A 5 11.76 19.85 -15.47
C GLN A 5 11.63 18.54 -14.70
N LEU A 6 10.54 18.38 -13.95
CA LEU A 6 10.20 17.13 -13.30
C LEU A 6 9.98 16.07 -14.40
N GLN A 7 10.68 14.96 -14.32
CA GLN A 7 10.42 13.80 -15.18
C GLN A 7 9.37 12.93 -14.49
N LEU A 8 8.22 12.77 -15.16
CA LEU A 8 7.13 11.97 -14.64
C LEU A 8 7.25 10.53 -15.12
N HIS A 9 7.42 9.61 -14.19
CA HIS A 9 7.46 8.17 -14.42
C HIS A 9 6.24 7.53 -13.74
N LEU A 10 5.58 6.62 -14.44
CA LEU A 10 4.44 5.84 -13.92
C LEU A 10 4.79 4.37 -13.98
N ILE A 11 4.50 3.65 -12.90
CA ILE A 11 4.67 2.19 -12.83
C ILE A 11 3.27 1.59 -12.90
N GLU A 12 2.96 0.90 -13.99
CA GLU A 12 1.66 0.30 -14.25
C GLU A 12 1.84 -0.97 -15.09
N ALA A 13 1.42 -2.10 -14.56
CA ALA A 13 1.56 -3.39 -15.23
C ALA A 13 0.42 -3.68 -16.23
N SER A 14 -0.74 -3.02 -16.08
CA SER A 14 -1.91 -3.22 -16.93
C SER A 14 -1.84 -2.41 -18.21
N PRO A 15 -1.75 -3.02 -19.41
CA PRO A 15 -1.77 -2.27 -20.67
C PRO A 15 -3.04 -1.44 -20.87
N THR A 16 -4.17 -1.93 -20.36
CA THR A 16 -5.46 -1.23 -20.42
C THR A 16 -5.43 0.06 -19.60
N LEU A 17 -4.90 -0.01 -18.38
CA LEU A 17 -4.76 1.17 -17.51
C LEU A 17 -3.71 2.14 -18.06
N GLN A 18 -2.59 1.65 -18.60
CA GLN A 18 -1.61 2.49 -19.26
C GLN A 18 -2.23 3.30 -20.41
N ALA A 19 -3.06 2.67 -21.25
CA ALA A 19 -3.73 3.34 -22.35
C ALA A 19 -4.70 4.45 -21.86
N LEU A 20 -5.42 4.19 -20.77
CA LEU A 20 -6.31 5.19 -20.15
C LEU A 20 -5.52 6.34 -19.54
N GLN A 21 -4.45 6.03 -18.81
CA GLN A 21 -3.53 7.02 -18.23
C GLN A 21 -2.90 7.89 -19.33
N ALA A 22 -2.44 7.28 -20.44
CA ALA A 22 -1.84 8.01 -21.57
C ALA A 22 -2.81 9.04 -22.16
N LYS A 23 -4.08 8.69 -22.30
CA LYS A 23 -5.11 9.62 -22.75
C LYS A 23 -5.31 10.77 -21.77
N THR A 24 -5.36 10.47 -20.47
CA THR A 24 -5.64 11.46 -19.42
C THR A 24 -4.44 12.39 -19.17
N LEU A 25 -3.22 11.86 -19.26
CA LEU A 25 -1.99 12.56 -18.90
C LEU A 25 -1.18 13.03 -20.10
N SER A 26 -1.79 13.11 -21.30
CA SER A 26 -1.11 13.47 -22.56
C SER A 26 -0.35 14.79 -22.50
N ALA A 27 -0.81 15.77 -21.72
CA ALA A 27 -0.16 17.06 -21.55
C ALA A 27 1.13 17.02 -20.69
N PHE A 28 1.39 15.92 -19.96
CA PHE A 28 2.50 15.80 -19.02
C PHE A 28 3.65 14.95 -19.56
N ASN A 29 3.47 14.29 -20.71
CA ASN A 29 4.47 13.41 -21.35
C ASN A 29 5.12 12.40 -20.36
N PRO A 30 4.34 11.60 -19.62
CA PRO A 30 4.89 10.63 -18.69
C PRO A 30 5.59 9.48 -19.43
N THR A 31 6.54 8.82 -18.74
CA THR A 31 7.15 7.57 -19.18
C THR A 31 6.57 6.43 -18.36
N TRP A 32 6.09 5.37 -19.02
CA TRP A 32 5.55 4.18 -18.36
C TRP A 32 6.61 3.11 -18.16
N HIS A 33 6.52 2.44 -17.03
CA HIS A 33 7.34 1.30 -16.64
C HIS A 33 6.42 0.19 -16.14
N THR A 34 6.82 -1.04 -16.32
CA THR A 34 6.15 -2.21 -15.71
C THR A 34 6.74 -2.57 -14.36
N GLN A 35 7.97 -2.10 -14.08
CA GLN A 35 8.71 -2.39 -12.85
C GLN A 35 9.55 -1.17 -12.45
N LEU A 36 9.87 -1.08 -11.16
CA LEU A 36 10.63 0.05 -10.59
C LEU A 36 12.07 0.10 -11.10
N ASP A 37 12.71 -1.04 -11.31
CA ASP A 37 14.10 -1.17 -11.75
C ASP A 37 14.37 -0.53 -13.12
N THR A 38 13.35 -0.41 -13.95
CA THR A 38 13.45 0.24 -15.27
C THR A 38 13.35 1.78 -15.21
N VAL A 39 12.96 2.35 -14.06
CA VAL A 39 12.96 3.80 -13.85
C VAL A 39 14.41 4.29 -13.75
N PRO A 40 14.83 5.36 -14.46
CA PRO A 40 16.18 5.89 -14.40
C PRO A 40 16.67 6.17 -12.97
N GLN A 41 17.97 5.94 -12.73
CA GLN A 41 18.59 6.23 -11.44
C GLN A 41 18.71 7.75 -11.22
N GLY A 42 18.45 8.19 -10.00
CA GLY A 42 18.52 9.60 -9.63
C GLY A 42 17.70 9.90 -8.37
N PRO A 43 17.65 11.16 -7.93
CA PRO A 43 16.80 11.55 -6.79
C PRO A 43 15.34 11.18 -7.05
N LEU A 44 14.74 10.42 -6.11
CA LEU A 44 13.43 9.82 -6.29
C LEU A 44 12.38 10.53 -5.44
N PHE A 45 11.34 11.08 -6.08
CA PHE A 45 10.13 11.56 -5.42
C PHE A 45 8.98 10.65 -5.82
N LEU A 46 8.65 9.72 -4.94
CA LEU A 46 7.70 8.63 -5.23
C LEU A 46 6.44 8.77 -4.38
N VAL A 47 5.29 8.53 -5.00
CA VAL A 47 4.01 8.32 -4.29
C VAL A 47 3.48 6.96 -4.70
N ALA A 48 3.26 6.09 -3.72
CA ALA A 48 2.55 4.82 -3.87
C ALA A 48 1.26 4.90 -3.04
N ASN A 49 0.12 4.93 -3.71
CA ASN A 49 -1.20 4.94 -3.09
C ASN A 49 -1.98 3.73 -3.58
N GLU A 50 -2.42 2.87 -2.66
CA GLU A 50 -3.09 1.61 -2.99
C GLU A 50 -2.30 0.83 -4.06
N PHE A 51 -1.04 0.57 -3.74
CA PHE A 51 -0.11 -0.15 -4.61
C PHE A 51 0.35 -1.47 -3.98
N PHE A 52 0.68 -1.43 -2.69
CA PHE A 52 1.22 -2.58 -1.98
C PHE A 52 0.15 -3.60 -1.60
N ASP A 53 -1.10 -3.16 -1.45
CA ASP A 53 -2.26 -4.00 -1.15
C ASP A 53 -2.61 -4.99 -2.26
N ALA A 54 -2.29 -4.64 -3.51
CA ALA A 54 -2.54 -5.47 -4.70
C ALA A 54 -1.45 -6.52 -4.96
N LEU A 55 -0.37 -6.53 -4.18
CA LEU A 55 0.74 -7.46 -4.37
C LEU A 55 0.42 -8.84 -3.78
N PRO A 56 0.94 -9.93 -4.39
CA PRO A 56 0.64 -11.29 -3.95
C PRO A 56 1.19 -11.59 -2.56
N ILE A 57 0.32 -12.09 -1.68
CA ILE A 57 0.64 -12.47 -0.31
C ILE A 57 0.73 -13.99 -0.14
N ARG A 58 1.36 -14.39 0.96
CA ARG A 58 1.29 -15.75 1.51
C ARG A 58 0.70 -15.66 2.91
N GLN A 59 -0.11 -16.64 3.29
CA GLN A 59 -0.80 -16.69 4.57
C GLN A 59 -0.32 -17.88 5.39
N PHE A 60 -0.02 -17.64 6.67
CA PHE A 60 0.52 -18.64 7.57
C PHE A 60 -0.31 -18.68 8.86
N ILE A 61 -0.76 -19.87 9.24
CA ILE A 61 -1.50 -20.10 10.46
C ILE A 61 -0.56 -20.69 11.52
N ARG A 62 -0.55 -20.09 12.71
CA ARG A 62 0.27 -20.52 13.83
C ARG A 62 -0.16 -21.90 14.33
N ASP A 63 0.78 -22.84 14.41
CA ASP A 63 0.61 -24.19 14.95
C ASP A 63 1.74 -24.53 15.93
N GLY A 64 1.49 -24.33 17.22
CA GLY A 64 2.49 -24.48 18.26
C GLY A 64 3.67 -23.51 18.10
N GLN A 65 4.87 -24.03 17.88
CA GLN A 65 6.09 -23.26 17.55
C GLN A 65 6.39 -23.26 16.05
N GLN A 66 5.42 -23.63 15.24
CA GLN A 66 5.53 -23.79 13.79
C GLN A 66 4.40 -23.04 13.06
N TRP A 67 4.41 -23.12 11.75
CA TRP A 67 3.45 -22.47 10.88
C TRP A 67 2.95 -23.45 9.82
N ARG A 68 1.65 -23.35 9.50
CA ARG A 68 1.04 -24.01 8.32
C ARG A 68 0.74 -22.95 7.29
N GLU A 69 1.24 -23.13 6.08
CA GLU A 69 0.84 -22.24 4.99
C GLU A 69 -0.57 -22.57 4.51
N ARG A 70 -1.40 -21.56 4.34
CA ARG A 70 -2.70 -21.67 3.69
C ARG A 70 -2.53 -21.50 2.20
N CYS A 71 -2.71 -22.57 1.45
CA CYS A 71 -2.58 -22.63 0.01
C CYS A 71 -3.95 -22.74 -0.67
N VAL A 72 -4.01 -22.39 -1.95
CA VAL A 72 -5.18 -22.66 -2.81
C VAL A 72 -4.95 -23.99 -3.50
N THR A 73 -5.98 -24.82 -3.52
CA THR A 73 -6.02 -26.12 -4.22
C THR A 73 -7.31 -26.28 -5.00
N VAL A 74 -7.42 -27.34 -5.76
CA VAL A 74 -8.66 -27.73 -6.47
C VAL A 74 -9.23 -28.97 -5.81
N THR A 75 -10.51 -28.90 -5.40
CA THR A 75 -11.25 -30.03 -4.87
C THR A 75 -12.57 -30.13 -5.63
N GLU A 76 -12.83 -31.28 -6.25
CA GLU A 76 -14.04 -31.53 -7.06
C GLU A 76 -14.30 -30.47 -8.16
N GLY A 77 -13.23 -29.86 -8.68
CA GLY A 77 -13.32 -28.84 -9.72
C GLY A 77 -13.39 -27.39 -9.22
N ASP A 78 -13.56 -27.17 -7.92
CA ASP A 78 -13.63 -25.86 -7.31
C ASP A 78 -12.32 -25.47 -6.59
N LEU A 79 -12.01 -24.17 -6.57
CA LEU A 79 -10.92 -23.63 -5.77
C LEU A 79 -11.28 -23.66 -4.29
N THR A 80 -10.40 -24.25 -3.49
CA THR A 80 -10.55 -24.36 -2.04
C THR A 80 -9.25 -24.04 -1.31
N TYR A 81 -9.33 -23.77 0.00
CA TYR A 81 -8.15 -23.63 0.83
C TYR A 81 -7.70 -24.96 1.40
N ALA A 82 -6.39 -25.18 1.41
CA ALA A 82 -5.73 -26.29 2.09
C ALA A 82 -4.59 -25.76 2.98
N LEU A 83 -4.18 -26.56 3.98
CA LEU A 83 -3.04 -26.26 4.84
C LEU A 83 -1.91 -27.25 4.56
N THR A 84 -0.69 -26.71 4.52
CA THR A 84 0.51 -27.56 4.50
C THR A 84 0.72 -28.27 5.85
N GLU A 85 1.64 -29.22 5.90
CA GLU A 85 2.20 -29.69 7.15
C GLU A 85 2.83 -28.53 7.94
N ALA A 86 2.80 -28.63 9.27
CA ALA A 86 3.42 -27.63 10.13
C ALA A 86 4.94 -27.69 10.01
N ALA A 87 5.57 -26.54 9.81
CA ALA A 87 7.03 -26.42 9.72
C ALA A 87 7.53 -25.11 10.32
N PRO A 88 8.78 -25.04 10.82
CA PRO A 88 9.41 -23.78 11.17
C PRO A 88 9.51 -22.87 9.94
N HIS A 89 9.29 -21.56 10.14
CA HIS A 89 9.42 -20.57 9.09
C HIS A 89 10.35 -19.44 9.55
N ALA A 90 11.53 -19.35 8.94
CA ALA A 90 12.59 -18.44 9.41
C ALA A 90 12.16 -16.97 9.42
N THR A 91 11.43 -16.52 8.40
CA THR A 91 10.97 -15.12 8.31
C THR A 91 9.84 -14.78 9.29
N LEU A 92 9.25 -15.79 9.96
CA LEU A 92 8.21 -15.63 10.96
C LEU A 92 8.68 -15.98 12.37
N ALA A 93 9.99 -16.15 12.59
CA ALA A 93 10.53 -16.52 13.89
C ALA A 93 10.22 -15.48 14.97
N ASP A 94 10.29 -14.18 14.65
CA ASP A 94 9.95 -13.09 15.55
C ASP A 94 8.44 -12.99 15.83
N ARG A 95 7.59 -13.53 14.94
CA ARG A 95 6.14 -13.56 15.11
C ARG A 95 5.66 -14.61 16.10
N LEU A 96 6.55 -15.52 16.53
CA LEU A 96 6.25 -16.48 17.59
C LEU A 96 6.01 -15.79 18.95
N ALA A 97 6.56 -14.60 19.15
CA ALA A 97 6.43 -13.85 20.39
C ALA A 97 5.11 -13.08 20.52
N ASP A 98 4.51 -12.69 19.40
CA ASP A 98 3.32 -11.81 19.36
C ASP A 98 2.07 -12.49 18.79
N THR A 99 2.14 -13.80 18.50
CA THR A 99 1.02 -14.61 18.01
C THR A 99 0.72 -15.79 18.92
N LYS A 100 -0.47 -16.32 18.84
CA LYS A 100 -0.96 -17.50 19.55
C LYS A 100 -1.44 -18.56 18.56
N GLN A 101 -1.71 -19.77 19.06
CA GLN A 101 -2.27 -20.88 18.29
C GLN A 101 -3.48 -20.42 17.47
N GLY A 102 -3.46 -20.70 16.17
CA GLY A 102 -4.53 -20.40 15.23
C GLY A 102 -4.49 -18.97 14.65
N ASP A 103 -3.63 -18.09 15.14
CA ASP A 103 -3.46 -16.77 14.53
C ASP A 103 -2.93 -16.90 13.10
N LEU A 104 -3.46 -16.07 12.21
CA LEU A 104 -3.03 -15.99 10.83
C LEU A 104 -2.14 -14.75 10.64
N VAL A 105 -1.03 -14.92 9.95
CA VAL A 105 -0.10 -13.86 9.55
C VAL A 105 0.05 -13.87 8.04
N GLU A 106 0.06 -12.71 7.44
CA GLU A 106 0.28 -12.52 6.01
C GLU A 106 1.67 -11.95 5.76
N THR A 107 2.33 -12.43 4.71
CA THR A 107 3.64 -11.95 4.26
C THR A 107 3.59 -11.60 2.77
N CYS A 108 4.30 -10.56 2.38
CA CYS A 108 4.39 -10.13 0.99
C CYS A 108 5.86 -9.90 0.61
N ALA A 109 6.53 -10.92 0.09
CA ALA A 109 7.93 -10.82 -0.32
C ALA A 109 8.14 -9.78 -1.46
N PRO A 110 7.26 -9.66 -2.46
CA PRO A 110 7.37 -8.61 -3.47
C PRO A 110 7.35 -7.20 -2.87
N ALA A 111 6.48 -6.95 -1.87
CA ALA A 111 6.42 -5.64 -1.20
C ALA A 111 7.73 -5.30 -0.50
N GLN A 112 8.35 -6.27 0.16
CA GLN A 112 9.65 -6.10 0.82
C GLN A 112 10.75 -5.81 -0.19
N ALA A 113 10.80 -6.51 -1.33
CA ALA A 113 11.77 -6.28 -2.38
C ALA A 113 11.64 -4.86 -2.98
N ILE A 114 10.42 -4.41 -3.23
CA ILE A 114 10.15 -3.06 -3.74
C ILE A 114 10.54 -2.00 -2.70
N ALA A 115 10.21 -2.20 -1.42
CA ALA A 115 10.60 -1.28 -0.35
C ALA A 115 12.12 -1.19 -0.20
N GLN A 116 12.82 -2.31 -0.33
CA GLN A 116 14.29 -2.37 -0.33
C GLN A 116 14.88 -1.56 -1.50
N GLU A 117 14.32 -1.70 -2.70
CA GLU A 117 14.79 -0.96 -3.86
C GLU A 117 14.53 0.54 -3.72
N ILE A 118 13.30 0.94 -3.32
CA ILE A 118 12.97 2.35 -3.07
C ILE A 118 13.94 2.95 -2.06
N GLY A 119 14.12 2.29 -0.91
CA GLY A 119 15.02 2.75 0.14
C GLY A 119 16.49 2.80 -0.31
N GLY A 120 16.93 1.84 -1.13
CA GLY A 120 18.27 1.83 -1.72
C GLY A 120 18.52 3.05 -2.61
N ARG A 121 17.58 3.38 -3.50
CA ARG A 121 17.65 4.57 -4.37
C ARG A 121 17.65 5.87 -3.55
N ILE A 122 16.80 5.97 -2.54
CA ILE A 122 16.74 7.14 -1.64
C ILE A 122 18.06 7.31 -0.88
N THR A 123 18.63 6.23 -0.37
CA THR A 123 19.91 6.26 0.33
C THR A 123 21.05 6.70 -0.58
N GLN A 124 21.06 6.26 -1.82
CA GLN A 124 22.12 6.51 -2.78
C GLN A 124 22.00 7.88 -3.47
N HIS A 125 20.79 8.29 -3.82
CA HIS A 125 20.55 9.45 -4.69
C HIS A 125 19.76 10.58 -4.00
N GLY A 126 19.21 10.32 -2.82
CA GLY A 126 18.30 11.25 -2.14
C GLY A 126 16.87 11.16 -2.68
N GLY A 127 16.01 12.04 -2.16
CA GLY A 127 14.60 12.08 -2.49
C GLY A 127 13.74 11.62 -1.32
N VAL A 128 12.48 11.25 -1.60
CA VAL A 128 11.51 10.81 -0.61
C VAL A 128 10.47 9.91 -1.27
N ALA A 129 9.99 8.90 -0.57
CA ALA A 129 8.81 8.14 -0.95
C ALA A 129 7.71 8.31 0.09
N LEU A 130 6.48 8.51 -0.39
CA LEU A 130 5.26 8.49 0.39
C LEU A 130 4.47 7.24 0.02
N ILE A 131 4.25 6.37 0.99
CA ILE A 131 3.44 5.15 0.86
C ILE A 131 2.14 5.38 1.62
N VAL A 132 1.01 5.29 0.93
CA VAL A 132 -0.33 5.41 1.50
C VAL A 132 -1.11 4.17 1.12
N ASP A 133 -1.52 3.40 2.11
CA ASP A 133 -2.24 2.15 1.89
C ASP A 133 -3.05 1.75 3.12
N TYR A 134 -4.00 0.83 2.96
CA TYR A 134 -4.70 0.30 4.12
C TYR A 134 -3.96 -0.90 4.72
N GLY A 135 -3.92 -0.92 6.03
CA GLY A 135 -3.17 -1.93 6.76
C GLY A 135 -2.87 -1.54 8.19
N ASN A 136 -1.96 -2.29 8.77
CA ASN A 136 -1.55 -2.12 10.15
C ASN A 136 -0.02 -2.05 10.26
N ARG A 137 0.44 -1.65 11.45
CA ARG A 137 1.87 -1.70 11.74
C ARG A 137 2.43 -3.10 11.48
N ARG A 138 1.68 -4.15 11.85
CA ARG A 138 2.08 -5.55 11.75
C ARG A 138 0.89 -6.39 11.32
N SER A 139 1.09 -7.29 10.37
CA SER A 139 0.03 -8.18 9.88
C SER A 139 -0.47 -9.11 11.00
N LEU A 140 -1.79 -9.17 11.17
CA LEU A 140 -2.47 -10.14 12.02
C LEU A 140 -3.92 -10.32 11.55
N GLY A 141 -4.32 -11.55 11.30
CA GLY A 141 -5.64 -11.92 10.81
C GLY A 141 -5.68 -12.16 9.31
N ASP A 142 -6.83 -12.63 8.84
CA ASP A 142 -7.13 -12.85 7.43
C ASP A 142 -7.65 -11.55 6.81
N THR A 143 -6.82 -10.90 6.03
CA THR A 143 -7.19 -9.63 5.39
C THR A 143 -7.40 -9.75 3.89
N LEU A 144 -7.15 -10.94 3.30
CA LEU A 144 -7.38 -11.19 1.89
C LEU A 144 -8.85 -10.97 1.55
N GLN A 145 -9.11 -10.04 0.68
CA GLN A 145 -10.46 -9.69 0.24
C GLN A 145 -10.53 -9.63 -1.28
N SER A 146 -11.73 -9.79 -1.79
CA SER A 146 -12.03 -9.68 -3.21
C SER A 146 -13.20 -8.74 -3.44
N LEU A 147 -13.06 -7.86 -4.42
CA LEU A 147 -14.07 -6.89 -4.80
C LEU A 147 -14.44 -7.06 -6.27
N ARG A 148 -15.75 -7.18 -6.55
CA ARG A 148 -16.30 -7.18 -7.92
C ARG A 148 -17.42 -6.17 -8.01
N SER A 149 -17.31 -5.22 -8.93
CA SER A 149 -18.29 -4.13 -9.08
C SER A 149 -18.63 -3.43 -7.74
N HIS A 150 -17.60 -3.13 -6.95
CA HIS A 150 -17.67 -2.52 -5.61
C HIS A 150 -18.38 -3.35 -4.53
N HIS A 151 -18.65 -4.63 -4.78
CA HIS A 151 -19.22 -5.55 -3.79
C HIS A 151 -18.20 -6.59 -3.37
N ARG A 152 -18.16 -6.91 -2.07
CA ARG A 152 -17.32 -7.99 -1.56
C ARG A 152 -17.84 -9.33 -2.07
N VAL A 153 -16.93 -10.16 -2.58
CA VAL A 153 -17.17 -11.55 -3.00
C VAL A 153 -16.11 -12.46 -2.36
N PRO A 154 -16.37 -13.76 -2.20
CA PRO A 154 -15.36 -14.70 -1.73
C PRO A 154 -14.12 -14.68 -2.65
N PRO A 155 -12.88 -14.65 -2.08
CA PRO A 155 -11.65 -14.51 -2.87
C PRO A 155 -11.42 -15.58 -3.94
N LEU A 156 -11.91 -16.80 -3.71
CA LEU A 156 -11.79 -17.91 -4.67
C LEU A 156 -12.94 -17.99 -5.68
N LEU A 157 -13.97 -17.15 -5.51
CA LEU A 157 -15.08 -17.09 -6.45
C LEU A 157 -14.73 -16.17 -7.63
N HIS A 158 -14.86 -16.64 -8.84
CA HIS A 158 -14.60 -15.89 -10.08
C HIS A 158 -13.14 -15.42 -10.25
N PRO A 159 -12.15 -16.33 -10.28
CA PRO A 159 -10.73 -15.99 -10.49
C PRO A 159 -10.54 -15.13 -11.75
N GLY A 160 -9.75 -14.05 -11.63
CA GLY A 160 -9.47 -13.13 -12.73
C GLY A 160 -10.58 -12.13 -13.07
N LEU A 161 -11.74 -12.16 -12.36
CA LEU A 161 -12.87 -11.26 -12.60
C LEU A 161 -13.16 -10.32 -11.40
N ALA A 162 -12.30 -10.31 -10.41
CA ALA A 162 -12.44 -9.48 -9.21
C ALA A 162 -11.06 -9.01 -8.75
N ASP A 163 -11.00 -7.84 -8.16
CA ASP A 163 -9.78 -7.32 -7.56
C ASP A 163 -9.48 -8.09 -6.27
N LEU A 164 -8.25 -8.55 -6.13
CA LEU A 164 -7.74 -9.19 -4.92
C LEU A 164 -6.80 -8.25 -4.20
N THR A 165 -7.07 -8.00 -2.94
CA THR A 165 -6.25 -7.11 -2.11
C THR A 165 -6.09 -7.67 -0.71
N ALA A 166 -5.02 -7.24 -0.02
CA ALA A 166 -4.75 -7.60 1.38
C ALA A 166 -4.14 -6.40 2.12
N HIS A 167 -4.25 -6.37 3.44
CA HIS A 167 -3.69 -5.29 4.23
C HIS A 167 -2.16 -5.29 4.20
N VAL A 168 -1.58 -4.11 4.10
CA VAL A 168 -0.13 -3.92 4.09
C VAL A 168 0.44 -4.04 5.50
N ASP A 169 1.53 -4.81 5.65
CA ASP A 169 2.38 -4.85 6.85
C ASP A 169 3.45 -3.76 6.73
N PHE A 170 3.20 -2.60 7.34
CA PHE A 170 4.11 -1.46 7.28
C PHE A 170 5.43 -1.68 8.02
N GLU A 171 5.45 -2.54 9.05
CA GLU A 171 6.70 -2.89 9.73
C GLU A 171 7.60 -3.74 8.82
N ALA A 172 7.02 -4.62 8.01
CA ALA A 172 7.77 -5.41 7.04
C ALA A 172 8.39 -4.53 5.95
N LEU A 173 7.66 -3.51 5.46
CA LEU A 173 8.23 -2.52 4.52
C LEU A 173 9.36 -1.71 5.16
N ALA A 174 9.15 -1.23 6.39
CA ALA A 174 10.14 -0.46 7.14
C ALA A 174 11.43 -1.26 7.39
N LYS A 175 11.30 -2.54 7.78
CA LYS A 175 12.45 -3.43 8.01
C LYS A 175 13.22 -3.77 6.73
N ALA A 176 12.54 -3.85 5.60
CA ALA A 176 13.15 -4.15 4.31
C ALA A 176 13.89 -2.95 3.72
N SER A 177 13.47 -1.72 4.03
CA SER A 177 14.06 -0.50 3.49
C SER A 177 15.39 -0.15 4.17
N PRO A 178 16.49 0.09 3.44
CA PRO A 178 17.75 0.58 4.01
C PRO A 178 17.76 2.09 4.30
N SER A 179 16.73 2.84 3.90
CA SER A 179 16.60 4.27 4.22
C SER A 179 16.01 4.48 5.61
N ALA A 180 16.05 5.72 6.11
CA ALA A 180 15.20 6.10 7.24
C ALA A 180 13.72 6.03 6.85
N HIS A 181 12.88 5.78 7.84
CA HIS A 181 11.43 5.72 7.66
C HIS A 181 10.70 6.36 8.83
N THR A 182 9.50 6.87 8.59
CA THR A 182 8.58 7.28 9.65
C THR A 182 7.82 6.09 10.23
N ARG A 183 7.20 6.27 11.39
CA ARG A 183 6.16 5.33 11.82
C ARG A 183 4.94 5.47 10.91
N PRO A 184 4.19 4.38 10.65
CA PRO A 184 2.91 4.51 9.96
C PRO A 184 1.98 5.42 10.79
N THR A 185 1.48 6.46 10.14
CA THR A 185 0.55 7.44 10.71
C THR A 185 -0.82 7.22 10.09
N ASP A 186 -1.87 7.28 10.88
CA ASP A 186 -3.24 7.22 10.38
C ASP A 186 -3.48 8.31 9.32
N GLN A 187 -4.07 7.96 8.19
CA GLN A 187 -4.26 8.88 7.06
C GLN A 187 -4.99 10.15 7.47
N GLY A 188 -6.03 10.05 8.30
CA GLY A 188 -6.76 11.21 8.77
C GLY A 188 -5.86 12.17 9.54
N VAL A 189 -5.00 11.66 10.42
CA VAL A 189 -4.03 12.45 11.17
C VAL A 189 -3.01 13.10 10.25
N PHE A 190 -2.46 12.34 9.30
CA PHE A 190 -1.51 12.84 8.30
C PHE A 190 -2.11 14.00 7.49
N LEU A 191 -3.30 13.82 6.96
CA LEU A 191 -3.98 14.83 6.15
C LEU A 191 -4.35 16.08 6.97
N GLU A 192 -4.76 15.93 8.24
CA GLU A 192 -5.03 17.06 9.13
C GLU A 192 -3.75 17.86 9.43
N ARG A 193 -2.62 17.21 9.66
CA ARG A 193 -1.32 17.87 9.82
C ARG A 193 -0.88 18.65 8.59
N LEU A 194 -1.28 18.18 7.39
CA LEU A 194 -1.08 18.88 6.12
C LEU A 194 -2.11 19.98 5.84
N GLY A 195 -3.11 20.16 6.70
CA GLY A 195 -4.10 21.22 6.60
C GLY A 195 -5.26 20.93 5.67
N ILE A 196 -5.69 19.66 5.55
CA ILE A 196 -6.83 19.28 4.69
C ILE A 196 -8.12 19.99 5.11
N THR A 197 -8.41 20.10 6.41
CA THR A 197 -9.64 20.76 6.92
C THR A 197 -9.67 22.27 6.64
N PRO A 198 -8.63 23.08 6.94
CA PRO A 198 -8.54 24.45 6.47
C PRO A 198 -8.74 24.60 4.96
N ARG A 199 -8.13 23.74 4.16
CA ARG A 199 -8.27 23.74 2.70
C ARG A 199 -9.70 23.42 2.27
N ALA A 200 -10.32 22.40 2.85
CA ALA A 200 -11.70 22.03 2.59
C ALA A 200 -12.67 23.18 2.89
N ASN A 201 -12.52 23.81 4.06
CA ASN A 201 -13.32 24.96 4.47
C ASN A 201 -13.18 26.18 3.54
N GLN A 202 -12.01 26.36 2.94
CA GLN A 202 -11.81 27.42 1.94
C GLN A 202 -12.56 27.10 0.64
N LEU A 203 -12.52 25.84 0.17
CA LEU A 203 -13.20 25.42 -1.05
C LEU A 203 -14.72 25.43 -0.91
N VAL A 204 -15.27 25.09 0.26
CA VAL A 204 -16.71 25.13 0.57
C VAL A 204 -17.33 26.47 0.25
N LYS A 205 -16.61 27.59 0.44
CA LYS A 205 -17.14 28.95 0.21
C LYS A 205 -17.61 29.19 -1.24
N SER A 206 -17.12 28.41 -2.18
CA SER A 206 -17.46 28.52 -3.62
C SER A 206 -18.40 27.39 -4.11
N LEU A 207 -18.79 26.45 -3.25
CA LEU A 207 -19.57 25.28 -3.62
C LEU A 207 -21.03 25.41 -3.19
N GLN A 208 -21.94 24.86 -3.98
CA GLN A 208 -23.38 24.80 -3.71
C GLN A 208 -23.98 23.47 -4.18
N GLY A 209 -25.15 23.11 -3.66
CA GLY A 209 -25.93 21.95 -4.08
C GLY A 209 -25.14 20.63 -3.97
N SER A 210 -25.22 19.80 -4.98
CA SER A 210 -24.56 18.48 -5.01
C SER A 210 -23.04 18.54 -4.91
N ALA A 211 -22.40 19.58 -5.46
CA ALA A 211 -20.97 19.78 -5.36
C ALA A 211 -20.51 20.00 -3.90
N LEU A 212 -21.27 20.76 -3.13
CA LEU A 212 -21.03 20.95 -1.70
C LEU A 212 -21.20 19.63 -0.94
N THR A 213 -22.28 18.90 -1.18
CA THR A 213 -22.53 17.62 -0.53
C THR A 213 -21.42 16.61 -0.84
N SER A 214 -20.99 16.50 -2.11
CA SER A 214 -19.91 15.61 -2.52
C SER A 214 -18.58 16.00 -1.89
N HIS A 215 -18.28 17.29 -1.79
CA HIS A 215 -17.05 17.79 -1.16
C HIS A 215 -16.99 17.44 0.33
N ILE A 216 -18.08 17.63 1.07
CA ILE A 216 -18.19 17.28 2.49
C ILE A 216 -18.01 15.76 2.67
N ALA A 217 -18.68 14.97 1.83
CA ALA A 217 -18.58 13.51 1.87
C ALA A 217 -17.14 13.03 1.57
N ALA A 218 -16.47 13.62 0.59
CA ALA A 218 -15.08 13.29 0.25
C ALA A 218 -14.12 13.63 1.39
N HIS A 219 -14.24 14.82 1.99
CA HIS A 219 -13.43 15.19 3.15
C HIS A 219 -13.64 14.20 4.31
N ARG A 220 -14.88 13.89 4.64
CA ARG A 220 -15.22 12.91 5.67
C ARG A 220 -14.63 11.55 5.37
N ARG A 221 -14.80 11.05 4.13
CA ARG A 221 -14.26 9.74 3.69
C ARG A 221 -12.76 9.64 3.92
N LEU A 222 -11.99 10.68 3.59
CA LEU A 222 -10.53 10.67 3.70
C LEU A 222 -10.04 10.78 5.15
N THR A 223 -10.77 11.47 6.03
CA THR A 223 -10.25 11.84 7.36
C THR A 223 -10.94 11.13 8.52
N HIS A 224 -12.19 10.69 8.36
CA HIS A 224 -12.96 10.15 9.48
C HIS A 224 -12.47 8.76 9.90
N PRO A 225 -12.28 8.49 11.21
CA PRO A 225 -11.75 7.22 11.71
C PRO A 225 -12.57 5.98 11.32
N SER A 226 -13.90 6.11 11.19
CA SER A 226 -14.76 4.99 10.77
C SER A 226 -14.78 4.72 9.26
N GLU A 227 -14.00 5.49 8.50
CA GLU A 227 -13.85 5.36 7.05
C GLU A 227 -12.36 5.13 6.72
N MET A 228 -11.76 5.91 5.82
CA MET A 228 -10.36 5.74 5.45
C MET A 228 -9.39 6.31 6.49
N GLY A 229 -9.85 7.23 7.36
CA GLY A 229 -8.99 8.00 8.24
C GLY A 229 -8.09 7.19 9.17
N THR A 230 -8.57 6.03 9.68
CA THR A 230 -7.78 5.11 10.51
C THR A 230 -7.38 3.84 9.76
N LEU A 231 -8.22 3.38 8.81
CA LEU A 231 -7.93 2.17 8.05
C LEU A 231 -6.65 2.34 7.22
N PHE A 232 -6.50 3.50 6.58
CA PHE A 232 -5.32 3.85 5.80
C PHE A 232 -4.21 4.40 6.68
N LYS A 233 -2.97 4.10 6.28
CA LYS A 233 -1.75 4.60 6.91
C LYS A 233 -0.90 5.32 5.86
N ALA A 234 -0.21 6.36 6.30
CA ALA A 234 0.82 7.03 5.55
C ALA A 234 2.19 6.76 6.18
N MET A 235 3.18 6.41 5.38
CA MET A 235 4.58 6.19 5.79
C MET A 235 5.52 6.86 4.81
N GLY A 236 6.54 7.53 5.32
CA GLY A 236 7.60 8.14 4.53
C GLY A 236 8.89 7.33 4.59
N LEU A 237 9.54 7.16 3.43
CA LEU A 237 10.94 6.71 3.32
C LEU A 237 11.78 7.91 2.89
N PHE A 238 12.91 8.18 3.56
CA PHE A 238 13.70 9.38 3.35
C PHE A 238 15.18 9.16 3.74
N PRO A 239 16.12 10.00 3.30
CA PRO A 239 17.52 9.89 3.69
C PRO A 239 17.70 10.09 5.20
N ALA A 240 18.53 9.29 5.86
CA ALA A 240 18.78 9.41 7.31
C ALA A 240 19.35 10.78 7.72
N SER A 241 19.95 11.52 6.78
CA SER A 241 20.48 12.87 6.97
C SER A 241 19.43 13.99 6.83
N ALA A 242 18.20 13.66 6.41
CA ALA A 242 17.11 14.62 6.22
C ALA A 242 16.10 14.53 7.37
N PRO A 243 15.35 15.60 7.65
CA PRO A 243 14.20 15.52 8.54
C PRO A 243 13.09 14.64 7.94
N PRO A 244 12.21 14.08 8.78
CA PRO A 244 11.02 13.40 8.30
C PRO A 244 10.18 14.28 7.36
N PRO A 245 9.46 13.68 6.40
CA PRO A 245 8.54 14.42 5.54
C PRO A 245 7.44 15.10 6.36
N PRO A 246 6.97 16.30 5.95
CA PRO A 246 5.92 17.01 6.65
C PRO A 246 4.67 16.15 6.89
N GLY A 247 4.10 16.23 8.08
CA GLY A 247 2.91 15.46 8.50
C GLY A 247 3.19 14.04 8.98
N LEU A 248 4.44 13.58 8.90
CA LEU A 248 4.85 12.20 9.26
C LEU A 248 5.90 12.16 10.39
N ASP A 249 5.97 13.14 11.18
CA ASP A 249 6.82 13.31 12.38
C ASP A 249 6.24 12.64 13.64
#